data_4084d6aaa0de3745ec9a4cbf5d69bd95
#
_entry.id   4084d6aaa0de3745ec9a4cbf5d69bd95
#
_cell.length_a   1.000
_cell.length_b   1.000
_cell.length_c   1.000
_cell.angle_alpha   90.00
_cell.angle_beta   90.00
_cell.angle_gamma   90.00
#
_symmetry.space_group_name_H-M   'P 1'
#
loop_
_entity.id
_entity.type
_entity.pdbx_description
1 polymer ?
#
loop_
_entity_poly.entity_id
_entity_poly.type
_entity_poly.pdbx_seq_one_letter_code
_entity_poly.pdbx_strand_id
1 'polypeptide(L)'
;MDRRSFLTRGSGIAVAGVAATAALTGNSARAAAAGTKNTPTVFDFGAVGDGSTDDSDAFSKALQSAAQSGMVVIVPSAVYAIGKTIGFWSQGDVGAAWGLQCQGATLLSRIGNGQDVMQLESRHTVRYFRLTGGLSIKGTGSDGNGIHVVAYGADKYFYNFLIDGLSVEGAGLSGALFEGDVFEFTVANSYFQDNKFNGMTLANAKGGVVSTVNLTNCFFNQNANIGMACVDFDSQWGGPTDVRVYGGYARDNRNYGFWYNNGTGQAAIHQVGFENNCRGLSPGDPNGAHVFAYVSMKMRDCAGYNQGGGATYLLRGWFNAPVVLDGCTQGAGAAMAATGASRLMHIDGTQGGNVLMTGSNGGFTTQAGCGVTWQAQGCTGPSPVGNLDVTRTVSGTA
;
A
#
# COMPACT_ATOMS: atom_id res chain seq x y z
N MET A 1 5.05 7.37 -29.18
CA MET A 1 5.36 5.95 -28.88
C MET A 1 4.07 5.25 -28.52
N ASP A 2 3.72 4.19 -29.23
CA ASP A 2 2.46 3.48 -29.02
C ASP A 2 2.48 2.73 -27.69
N ARG A 3 1.32 2.67 -27.03
CA ARG A 3 1.07 1.98 -25.74
C ARG A 3 1.58 0.52 -25.73
N ARG A 4 1.59 -0.14 -26.88
CA ARG A 4 2.06 -1.52 -27.06
C ARG A 4 3.58 -1.66 -26.99
N SER A 5 4.34 -0.65 -27.38
CA SER A 5 5.81 -0.73 -27.40
C SER A 5 6.43 -0.52 -26.01
N PHE A 6 5.72 0.11 -25.07
CA PHE A 6 6.20 0.28 -23.70
C PHE A 6 6.08 -1.04 -22.89
N LEU A 7 4.99 -1.77 -23.10
CA LEU A 7 4.76 -3.05 -22.41
C LEU A 7 5.63 -4.20 -22.95
N THR A 8 6.06 -4.13 -24.22
CA THR A 8 6.90 -5.19 -24.84
C THR A 8 8.39 -5.04 -24.57
N ARG A 9 8.87 -3.88 -24.14
CA ARG A 9 10.30 -3.70 -23.78
C ARG A 9 10.61 -3.97 -22.30
N GLY A 10 9.61 -4.11 -21.45
CA GLY A 10 9.74 -4.48 -20.03
C GLY A 10 9.71 -5.98 -19.74
N SER A 11 9.47 -6.83 -20.75
CA SER A 11 9.25 -8.28 -20.56
C SER A 11 10.53 -9.14 -20.66
N GLY A 12 11.71 -8.56 -20.43
CA GLY A 12 13.00 -9.25 -20.56
C GLY A 12 13.67 -9.69 -19.26
N ILE A 13 13.07 -9.51 -18.07
CA ILE A 13 13.66 -10.00 -16.82
C ILE A 13 12.53 -10.60 -15.96
N ALA A 14 12.00 -11.71 -16.39
CA ALA A 14 11.28 -12.63 -15.54
C ALA A 14 12.23 -13.80 -15.28
N VAL A 15 12.84 -13.89 -14.12
CA VAL A 15 13.31 -15.07 -13.39
C VAL A 15 14.30 -14.63 -12.30
N ALA A 16 13.81 -14.17 -11.16
CA ALA A 16 14.51 -14.25 -9.87
C ALA A 16 13.58 -13.98 -8.65
N GLY A 17 12.29 -13.68 -8.88
CA GLY A 17 11.34 -13.34 -7.81
C GLY A 17 10.58 -14.53 -7.18
N VAL A 18 10.78 -15.75 -7.64
CA VAL A 18 9.97 -16.93 -7.24
C VAL A 18 10.52 -17.65 -5.99
N ALA A 19 11.74 -17.35 -5.55
CA ALA A 19 12.36 -18.09 -4.46
C ALA A 19 11.91 -17.71 -3.04
N ALA A 20 11.30 -16.54 -2.86
CA ALA A 20 10.86 -16.09 -1.53
C ALA A 20 9.45 -16.55 -1.14
N THR A 21 8.60 -16.90 -2.10
CA THR A 21 7.24 -17.41 -1.84
C THR A 21 7.21 -18.88 -1.47
N ALA A 22 8.22 -19.66 -1.82
CA ALA A 22 8.25 -21.10 -1.55
C ALA A 22 8.48 -21.46 -0.06
N ALA A 23 9.04 -20.55 0.75
CA ALA A 23 9.29 -20.81 2.17
C ALA A 23 8.02 -20.69 3.05
N LEU A 24 6.97 -19.99 2.58
CA LEU A 24 5.72 -19.82 3.34
C LEU A 24 4.67 -20.91 3.01
N THR A 25 4.83 -21.64 1.90
CA THR A 25 3.92 -22.73 1.54
C THR A 25 4.18 -24.04 2.24
N GLY A 26 5.36 -24.20 2.87
CA GLY A 26 5.78 -25.45 3.53
C GLY A 26 4.99 -25.82 4.79
N ASN A 27 4.30 -24.86 5.42
CA ASN A 27 3.54 -25.14 6.64
C ASN A 27 2.04 -25.37 6.42
N SER A 28 1.50 -25.05 5.24
CA SER A 28 0.09 -25.28 4.94
C SER A 28 -0.23 -26.74 4.63
N ALA A 29 0.73 -27.51 4.17
CA ALA A 29 0.52 -28.94 3.85
C ALA A 29 0.43 -29.86 5.08
N ARG A 30 0.86 -29.39 6.26
CA ARG A 30 0.84 -30.23 7.47
C ARG A 30 -0.47 -30.15 8.27
N ALA A 31 -1.31 -29.16 7.99
CA ALA A 31 -2.64 -29.03 8.60
C ALA A 31 -3.72 -29.86 7.89
N ALA A 32 -3.45 -30.35 6.67
CA ALA A 32 -4.42 -31.09 5.85
C ALA A 32 -4.48 -32.60 6.16
N ALA A 33 -3.67 -33.12 7.08
CA ALA A 33 -3.60 -34.55 7.37
C ALA A 33 -4.27 -34.98 8.69
N ALA A 34 -5.01 -34.10 9.36
CA ALA A 34 -5.82 -34.45 10.53
C ALA A 34 -7.27 -34.57 10.13
N GLY A 35 -7.73 -35.81 9.89
CA GLY A 35 -9.12 -36.29 9.87
C GLY A 35 -10.19 -35.38 9.27
N THR A 36 -11.02 -35.90 8.41
CA THR A 36 -12.20 -35.33 7.74
C THR A 36 -13.22 -34.65 8.69
N LYS A 37 -12.83 -33.58 9.36
CA LYS A 37 -13.78 -32.56 9.82
C LYS A 37 -14.03 -31.63 8.65
N ASN A 38 -15.28 -31.58 8.16
CA ASN A 38 -15.68 -30.58 7.17
C ASN A 38 -15.20 -29.21 7.67
N THR A 39 -14.33 -28.56 6.91
CA THR A 39 -13.90 -27.19 7.23
C THR A 39 -15.16 -26.32 7.21
N PRO A 40 -15.48 -25.59 8.28
CA PRO A 40 -16.72 -24.82 8.35
C PRO A 40 -16.71 -23.73 7.26
N THR A 41 -17.89 -23.45 6.77
CA THR A 41 -18.19 -22.37 5.84
C THR A 41 -18.95 -21.24 6.53
N VAL A 42 -19.02 -20.07 5.94
CA VAL A 42 -19.86 -18.97 6.48
C VAL A 42 -21.36 -19.35 6.53
N PHE A 43 -21.81 -20.31 5.71
CA PHE A 43 -23.17 -20.83 5.74
C PHE A 43 -23.47 -21.55 7.06
N ASP A 44 -22.52 -22.22 7.68
CA ASP A 44 -22.66 -22.87 8.98
C ASP A 44 -22.89 -21.87 10.12
N PHE A 45 -22.61 -20.57 9.89
CA PHE A 45 -22.86 -19.47 10.81
C PHE A 45 -24.11 -18.67 10.46
N GLY A 46 -24.85 -19.10 9.43
CA GLY A 46 -26.13 -18.53 9.01
C GLY A 46 -26.07 -17.54 7.84
N ALA A 47 -24.94 -17.45 7.13
CA ALA A 47 -24.91 -16.68 5.89
C ALA A 47 -25.82 -17.31 4.82
N VAL A 48 -26.40 -16.46 3.96
CA VAL A 48 -27.26 -16.87 2.85
C VAL A 48 -26.55 -16.72 1.52
N GLY A 49 -25.86 -15.61 1.29
CA GLY A 49 -25.08 -15.36 0.07
C GLY A 49 -25.93 -15.08 -1.17
N ASP A 50 -27.16 -14.57 -0.99
CA ASP A 50 -28.09 -14.25 -2.08
C ASP A 50 -28.00 -12.80 -2.59
N GLY A 51 -27.05 -12.01 -2.04
CA GLY A 51 -26.86 -10.59 -2.35
C GLY A 51 -27.96 -9.68 -1.79
N SER A 52 -28.90 -10.19 -1.02
CA SER A 52 -30.04 -9.44 -0.47
C SER A 52 -30.20 -9.55 1.04
N THR A 53 -30.05 -10.74 1.57
CA THR A 53 -30.11 -11.01 3.01
C THR A 53 -28.85 -10.43 3.70
N ASP A 54 -29.04 -9.77 4.84
CA ASP A 54 -27.91 -9.23 5.61
C ASP A 54 -27.10 -10.36 6.27
N ASP A 55 -25.92 -10.60 5.75
CA ASP A 55 -25.02 -11.67 6.20
C ASP A 55 -24.00 -11.20 7.26
N SER A 56 -24.06 -9.94 7.71
CA SER A 56 -23.06 -9.32 8.59
C SER A 56 -22.82 -10.10 9.88
N ASP A 57 -23.90 -10.57 10.54
CA ASP A 57 -23.80 -11.34 11.77
C ASP A 57 -23.17 -12.72 11.56
N ALA A 58 -23.46 -13.35 10.43
CA ALA A 58 -22.88 -14.63 10.09
C ALA A 58 -21.36 -14.53 9.94
N PHE A 59 -20.87 -13.50 9.23
CA PHE A 59 -19.44 -13.25 9.10
C PHE A 59 -18.77 -12.90 10.45
N SER A 60 -19.42 -12.07 11.28
CA SER A 60 -18.89 -11.72 12.59
C SER A 60 -18.76 -12.95 13.49
N LYS A 61 -19.79 -13.83 13.50
CA LYS A 61 -19.76 -15.12 14.23
C LYS A 61 -18.66 -16.05 13.68
N ALA A 62 -18.51 -16.11 12.35
CA ALA A 62 -17.49 -16.94 11.70
C ALA A 62 -16.09 -16.50 12.12
N LEU A 63 -15.78 -15.19 12.08
CA LEU A 63 -14.49 -14.63 12.51
C LEU A 63 -14.24 -14.90 14.00
N GLN A 64 -15.23 -14.68 14.85
CA GLN A 64 -15.10 -14.91 16.29
C GLN A 64 -14.83 -16.40 16.59
N SER A 65 -15.56 -17.31 15.94
CA SER A 65 -15.37 -18.75 16.09
C SER A 65 -14.01 -19.20 15.53
N ALA A 66 -13.60 -18.65 14.39
CA ALA A 66 -12.28 -18.92 13.79
C ALA A 66 -11.14 -18.58 14.76
N ALA A 67 -11.19 -17.41 15.38
CA ALA A 67 -10.18 -16.95 16.33
C ALA A 67 -10.15 -17.82 17.62
N GLN A 68 -11.32 -18.15 18.18
CA GLN A 68 -11.43 -18.96 19.39
C GLN A 68 -10.92 -20.39 19.20
N SER A 69 -11.14 -20.96 18.01
CA SER A 69 -10.85 -22.37 17.74
C SER A 69 -9.53 -22.57 16.98
N GLY A 70 -8.86 -21.50 16.57
CA GLY A 70 -7.65 -21.59 15.74
C GLY A 70 -7.93 -22.27 14.40
N MET A 71 -8.99 -21.86 13.71
CA MET A 71 -9.37 -22.45 12.42
C MET A 71 -9.54 -21.41 11.31
N VAL A 72 -9.60 -21.89 10.08
CA VAL A 72 -9.95 -21.10 8.91
C VAL A 72 -11.38 -21.45 8.49
N VAL A 73 -12.20 -20.44 8.24
CA VAL A 73 -13.57 -20.60 7.73
C VAL A 73 -13.57 -20.35 6.23
N ILE A 74 -14.20 -21.23 5.46
CA ILE A 74 -14.36 -21.05 4.02
C ILE A 74 -15.48 -20.05 3.74
N VAL A 75 -15.21 -19.12 2.83
CA VAL A 75 -16.21 -18.21 2.26
C VAL A 75 -16.43 -18.61 0.80
N PRO A 76 -17.46 -19.38 0.49
CA PRO A 76 -17.76 -19.79 -0.88
C PRO A 76 -18.04 -18.60 -1.81
N SER A 77 -17.85 -18.81 -3.11
CA SER A 77 -18.17 -17.81 -4.13
C SER A 77 -19.67 -17.52 -4.12
N ALA A 78 -20.01 -16.33 -3.67
CA ALA A 78 -21.37 -15.80 -3.61
C ALA A 78 -21.31 -14.27 -3.43
N VAL A 79 -22.46 -13.61 -3.49
CA VAL A 79 -22.63 -12.20 -3.15
C VAL A 79 -23.31 -12.11 -1.79
N TYR A 80 -22.62 -11.56 -0.82
CA TYR A 80 -23.10 -11.39 0.55
C TYR A 80 -23.44 -9.91 0.79
N ALA A 81 -24.69 -9.61 1.09
CA ALA A 81 -25.08 -8.26 1.47
C ALA A 81 -24.68 -7.97 2.92
N ILE A 82 -24.07 -6.81 3.13
CA ILE A 82 -23.50 -6.41 4.43
C ILE A 82 -24.18 -5.11 4.87
N GLY A 83 -25.14 -5.22 5.80
CA GLY A 83 -25.95 -4.10 6.29
C GLY A 83 -25.35 -3.38 7.48
N LYS A 84 -24.40 -3.96 8.18
CA LYS A 84 -23.65 -3.41 9.30
C LYS A 84 -22.23 -3.95 9.33
N THR A 85 -21.34 -3.31 10.08
CA THR A 85 -19.93 -3.72 10.18
C THR A 85 -19.79 -5.20 10.55
N ILE A 86 -19.04 -5.95 9.74
CA ILE A 86 -18.52 -7.26 10.12
C ILE A 86 -17.46 -7.03 11.19
N GLY A 87 -17.79 -7.32 12.46
CA GLY A 87 -16.92 -7.02 13.61
C GLY A 87 -16.22 -8.27 14.14
N PHE A 88 -14.92 -8.14 14.35
CA PHE A 88 -14.15 -9.03 15.22
C PHE A 88 -13.44 -8.20 16.28
N TRP A 89 -13.53 -8.63 17.53
CA TRP A 89 -12.74 -8.11 18.64
C TRP A 89 -12.23 -9.25 19.50
N SER A 90 -10.96 -9.23 19.82
CA SER A 90 -10.33 -10.29 20.60
C SER A 90 -10.87 -10.29 22.05
N GLN A 91 -11.27 -11.46 22.53
CA GLN A 91 -11.71 -11.67 23.92
C GLN A 91 -10.59 -12.24 24.80
N GLY A 92 -9.43 -12.48 24.22
CA GLY A 92 -8.21 -12.98 24.83
C GLY A 92 -7.13 -13.05 23.77
N ASP A 93 -5.95 -13.56 24.12
CA ASP A 93 -4.86 -13.75 23.20
C ASP A 93 -5.21 -14.80 22.14
N VAL A 94 -4.94 -14.47 20.87
CA VAL A 94 -5.14 -15.37 19.73
C VAL A 94 -3.78 -15.73 19.15
N GLY A 95 -3.37 -16.98 19.39
CA GLY A 95 -2.03 -17.46 19.05
C GLY A 95 -1.97 -18.60 18.04
N ALA A 96 -3.11 -19.10 17.56
CA ALA A 96 -3.19 -20.11 16.50
C ALA A 96 -3.51 -19.44 15.15
N ALA A 97 -3.29 -20.12 14.04
CA ALA A 97 -3.68 -19.63 12.72
C ALA A 97 -5.19 -19.66 12.55
N TRP A 98 -5.77 -18.55 12.13
CA TRP A 98 -7.22 -18.37 11.98
C TRP A 98 -7.55 -17.40 10.85
N GLY A 99 -8.82 -17.33 10.44
CA GLY A 99 -9.27 -16.35 9.48
C GLY A 99 -10.26 -16.88 8.45
N LEU A 100 -10.24 -16.29 7.26
CA LEU A 100 -11.13 -16.60 6.15
C LEU A 100 -10.35 -17.04 4.91
N GLN A 101 -10.80 -18.13 4.29
CA GLN A 101 -10.37 -18.55 2.96
C GLN A 101 -11.52 -18.33 1.98
N CYS A 102 -11.40 -17.27 1.20
CA CYS A 102 -12.43 -16.89 0.24
C CYS A 102 -12.23 -17.63 -1.11
N GLN A 103 -13.32 -17.90 -1.80
CA GLN A 103 -13.31 -18.56 -3.09
C GLN A 103 -13.87 -17.64 -4.20
N GLY A 104 -13.39 -16.37 -4.25
CA GLY A 104 -13.95 -15.36 -5.15
C GLY A 104 -15.27 -14.77 -4.64
N ALA A 105 -15.41 -14.61 -3.33
CA ALA A 105 -16.59 -14.04 -2.70
C ALA A 105 -16.68 -12.52 -2.86
N THR A 106 -17.89 -11.99 -2.88
CA THR A 106 -18.15 -10.54 -2.89
C THR A 106 -18.95 -10.13 -1.67
N LEU A 107 -18.43 -9.19 -0.88
CA LEU A 107 -19.18 -8.45 0.14
C LEU A 107 -19.73 -7.18 -0.51
N LEU A 108 -21.05 -7.12 -0.63
CA LEU A 108 -21.76 -5.95 -1.14
C LEU A 108 -22.21 -5.10 0.04
N SER A 109 -21.49 -4.02 0.33
CA SER A 109 -21.86 -3.10 1.39
C SER A 109 -23.21 -2.44 1.12
N ARG A 110 -24.02 -2.33 2.16
CA ARG A 110 -25.23 -1.53 2.25
C ARG A 110 -25.16 -0.58 3.43
N ILE A 111 -23.96 -0.45 4.00
CA ILE A 111 -23.68 0.40 5.15
C ILE A 111 -23.70 1.87 4.68
N GLY A 112 -24.31 2.69 5.50
CA GLY A 112 -24.19 4.15 5.47
C GLY A 112 -23.49 4.64 6.74
N ASN A 113 -23.45 5.93 6.94
CA ASN A 113 -23.00 6.58 8.20
C ASN A 113 -21.50 6.49 8.50
N GLY A 114 -20.65 6.18 7.52
CA GLY A 114 -19.19 6.14 7.70
C GLY A 114 -18.68 4.96 8.54
N GLN A 115 -19.50 3.92 8.74
CA GLN A 115 -19.07 2.69 9.43
C GLN A 115 -18.29 1.78 8.48
N ASP A 116 -17.24 1.15 9.00
CA ASP A 116 -16.40 0.23 8.24
C ASP A 116 -17.17 -1.01 7.78
N VAL A 117 -16.83 -1.56 6.62
CA VAL A 117 -17.45 -2.80 6.14
C VAL A 117 -16.96 -3.99 6.96
N MET A 118 -15.64 -4.07 7.19
CA MET A 118 -15.04 -5.08 8.05
C MET A 118 -14.07 -4.42 9.04
N GLN A 119 -14.23 -4.66 10.34
CA GLN A 119 -13.35 -4.19 11.39
C GLN A 119 -12.78 -5.35 12.20
N LEU A 120 -11.46 -5.41 12.28
CA LEU A 120 -10.71 -6.40 13.07
C LEU A 120 -9.99 -5.66 14.21
N GLU A 121 -10.53 -5.73 15.41
CA GLU A 121 -10.02 -5.01 16.57
C GLU A 121 -9.26 -5.95 17.52
N SER A 122 -8.01 -5.60 17.81
CA SER A 122 -7.23 -6.25 18.87
C SER A 122 -7.43 -5.54 20.21
N ARG A 123 -7.97 -6.27 21.17
CA ARG A 123 -8.06 -5.88 22.61
C ARG A 123 -7.09 -6.67 23.48
N HIS A 124 -6.37 -7.57 22.88
CA HIS A 124 -5.35 -8.46 23.44
C HIS A 124 -4.26 -8.68 22.38
N THR A 125 -3.40 -9.66 22.55
CA THR A 125 -2.45 -10.06 21.51
C THR A 125 -3.14 -10.93 20.45
N VAL A 126 -3.23 -10.44 19.22
CA VAL A 126 -3.79 -11.16 18.06
C VAL A 126 -2.73 -11.39 17.01
N ARG A 127 -2.58 -12.63 16.54
CA ARG A 127 -1.61 -13.01 15.52
C ARG A 127 -2.15 -14.12 14.61
N TYR A 128 -1.43 -14.29 13.51
CA TYR A 128 -1.67 -15.36 12.52
C TYR A 128 -3.02 -15.31 11.81
N PHE A 129 -3.65 -14.14 11.76
CA PHE A 129 -4.84 -13.95 10.93
C PHE A 129 -4.50 -14.13 9.45
N ARG A 130 -5.40 -14.77 8.72
CA ARG A 130 -5.29 -14.96 7.28
C ARG A 130 -6.59 -14.63 6.59
N LEU A 131 -6.53 -13.74 5.62
CA LEU A 131 -7.58 -13.47 4.65
C LEU A 131 -7.01 -13.81 3.27
N THR A 132 -7.46 -14.88 2.66
CA THR A 132 -6.86 -15.39 1.42
C THR A 132 -7.91 -15.84 0.40
N GLY A 133 -7.50 -16.04 -0.85
CA GLY A 133 -8.30 -16.71 -1.87
C GLY A 133 -9.29 -15.84 -2.63
N GLY A 134 -9.14 -14.53 -2.62
CA GLY A 134 -9.93 -13.60 -3.41
C GLY A 134 -11.23 -13.19 -2.72
N LEU A 135 -11.19 -12.04 -2.03
CA LEU A 135 -12.36 -11.36 -1.48
C LEU A 135 -12.53 -10.02 -2.18
N SER A 136 -13.72 -9.74 -2.68
CA SER A 136 -14.09 -8.43 -3.18
C SER A 136 -15.01 -7.71 -2.19
N ILE A 137 -14.68 -6.47 -1.84
CA ILE A 137 -15.53 -5.57 -1.06
C ILE A 137 -15.98 -4.45 -1.99
N LYS A 138 -17.29 -4.32 -2.16
CA LYS A 138 -17.92 -3.23 -2.91
C LYS A 138 -18.57 -2.27 -1.94
N GLY A 139 -17.98 -1.09 -1.77
CA GLY A 139 -18.47 -0.04 -0.90
C GLY A 139 -19.65 0.73 -1.48
N THR A 140 -20.35 1.47 -0.65
CA THR A 140 -21.45 2.37 -1.04
C THR A 140 -20.95 3.79 -1.36
N GLY A 141 -19.71 4.12 -0.98
CA GLY A 141 -19.22 5.50 -0.95
C GLY A 141 -19.74 6.36 0.21
N SER A 142 -20.61 5.78 1.05
CA SER A 142 -21.12 6.39 2.28
C SER A 142 -20.82 5.54 3.53
N ASP A 143 -20.20 4.37 3.35
CA ASP A 143 -19.58 3.56 4.40
C ASP A 143 -18.25 4.19 4.85
N GLY A 144 -17.59 3.55 5.79
CA GLY A 144 -16.24 3.89 6.24
C GLY A 144 -15.15 3.24 5.37
N ASN A 145 -14.21 2.57 6.03
CA ASN A 145 -13.18 1.82 5.34
C ASN A 145 -13.72 0.46 4.86
N GLY A 146 -13.14 -0.06 3.78
CA GLY A 146 -13.46 -1.41 3.32
C GLY A 146 -13.01 -2.46 4.32
N ILE A 147 -11.75 -2.40 4.74
CA ILE A 147 -11.22 -3.18 5.87
C ILE A 147 -10.46 -2.27 6.83
N HIS A 148 -10.69 -2.44 8.13
CA HIS A 148 -10.01 -1.73 9.20
C HIS A 148 -9.40 -2.73 10.18
N VAL A 149 -8.08 -2.75 10.29
CA VAL A 149 -7.34 -3.54 11.28
C VAL A 149 -6.77 -2.60 12.31
N VAL A 150 -7.13 -2.80 13.58
CA VAL A 150 -6.83 -1.84 14.62
C VAL A 150 -6.40 -2.50 15.94
N ALA A 151 -5.38 -1.90 16.56
CA ALA A 151 -4.91 -2.29 17.90
C ALA A 151 -4.68 -1.03 18.73
N TYR A 152 -5.45 -0.86 19.83
CA TYR A 152 -5.40 0.33 20.66
C TYR A 152 -4.87 0.06 22.06
N GLY A 153 -3.86 0.85 22.46
CA GLY A 153 -3.35 0.93 23.80
C GLY A 153 -2.26 -0.09 24.12
N ALA A 154 -1.60 0.09 25.26
CA ALA A 154 -0.48 -0.73 25.70
C ALA A 154 -0.84 -2.23 25.76
N ASP A 155 0.08 -3.07 25.33
CA ASP A 155 -0.01 -4.54 25.34
C ASP A 155 -1.13 -5.13 24.46
N LYS A 156 -1.58 -4.40 23.45
CA LYS A 156 -2.59 -4.86 22.49
C LYS A 156 -2.01 -4.80 21.10
N TYR A 157 -1.75 -5.96 20.51
CA TYR A 157 -1.02 -6.10 19.28
C TYR A 157 -1.81 -6.87 18.23
N PHE A 158 -1.78 -6.41 16.98
CA PHE A 158 -2.25 -7.20 15.84
C PHE A 158 -1.07 -7.41 14.89
N TYR A 159 -0.53 -8.62 14.83
CA TYR A 159 0.69 -8.83 14.07
C TYR A 159 0.79 -10.24 13.45
N ASN A 160 1.79 -10.42 12.59
CA ASN A 160 2.08 -11.69 11.92
C ASN A 160 0.90 -12.22 11.10
N PHE A 161 0.29 -11.36 10.28
CA PHE A 161 -0.88 -11.73 9.51
C PHE A 161 -0.68 -11.54 7.99
N LEU A 162 -1.57 -12.12 7.23
CA LEU A 162 -1.57 -12.10 5.77
C LEU A 162 -2.94 -11.74 5.23
N ILE A 163 -2.97 -10.77 4.34
CA ILE A 163 -4.11 -10.48 3.46
C ILE A 163 -3.63 -10.72 2.02
N ASP A 164 -4.25 -11.65 1.30
CA ASP A 164 -3.87 -12.03 -0.06
C ASP A 164 -5.09 -12.12 -0.97
N GLY A 165 -5.08 -11.37 -2.05
CA GLY A 165 -6.15 -11.33 -3.04
C GLY A 165 -7.38 -10.51 -2.60
N LEU A 166 -7.20 -9.46 -1.79
CA LEU A 166 -8.28 -8.55 -1.44
C LEU A 166 -8.48 -7.49 -2.53
N SER A 167 -9.73 -7.27 -2.93
CA SER A 167 -10.12 -6.16 -3.78
C SER A 167 -11.11 -5.26 -3.04
N VAL A 168 -10.81 -3.98 -2.90
CA VAL A 168 -11.73 -3.01 -2.31
C VAL A 168 -12.01 -1.89 -3.30
N GLU A 169 -13.27 -1.68 -3.59
CA GLU A 169 -13.74 -0.68 -4.53
C GLU A 169 -14.88 0.16 -3.92
N GLY A 170 -14.76 1.47 -4.03
CA GLY A 170 -15.83 2.40 -3.71
C GLY A 170 -16.10 2.59 -2.21
N ALA A 171 -15.16 2.27 -1.32
CA ALA A 171 -15.30 2.59 0.11
C ALA A 171 -15.42 4.11 0.33
N GLY A 172 -16.21 4.50 1.32
CA GLY A 172 -16.47 5.91 1.64
C GLY A 172 -15.28 6.64 2.26
N LEU A 173 -14.37 5.89 2.86
CA LEU A 173 -13.06 6.36 3.32
C LEU A 173 -11.94 5.61 2.59
N SER A 174 -11.02 4.99 3.30
CA SER A 174 -9.95 4.21 2.69
C SER A 174 -10.40 2.80 2.32
N GLY A 175 -9.84 2.24 1.25
CA GLY A 175 -10.03 0.83 0.95
C GLY A 175 -9.55 -0.07 2.08
N ALA A 176 -8.37 0.24 2.65
CA ALA A 176 -7.87 -0.39 3.86
C ALA A 176 -7.30 0.64 4.85
N LEU A 177 -7.55 0.43 6.14
CA LEU A 177 -6.92 1.18 7.23
C LEU A 177 -6.25 0.20 8.21
N PHE A 178 -4.97 0.45 8.50
CA PHE A 178 -4.21 -0.24 9.55
C PHE A 178 -3.79 0.80 10.58
N GLU A 179 -4.21 0.63 11.85
CA GLU A 179 -4.11 1.70 12.85
C GLU A 179 -3.66 1.15 14.22
N GLY A 180 -2.75 1.88 14.88
CA GLY A 180 -2.24 1.52 16.20
C GLY A 180 -1.09 0.51 16.14
N ASP A 181 -0.95 -0.35 17.17
CA ASP A 181 0.11 -1.37 17.24
C ASP A 181 -0.14 -2.56 16.28
N VAL A 182 0.01 -2.29 14.99
CA VAL A 182 -0.19 -3.24 13.90
C VAL A 182 1.11 -3.43 13.14
N PHE A 183 1.71 -4.64 13.20
CA PHE A 183 3.04 -4.83 12.63
C PHE A 183 3.30 -6.26 12.12
N GLU A 184 4.43 -6.44 11.42
CA GLU A 184 4.85 -7.72 10.84
C GLU A 184 3.78 -8.35 9.96
N PHE A 185 3.24 -7.61 8.99
CA PHE A 185 2.21 -8.14 8.13
C PHE A 185 2.50 -8.00 6.64
N THR A 186 1.80 -8.78 5.88
CA THR A 186 1.86 -8.77 4.42
C THR A 186 0.47 -8.55 3.83
N VAL A 187 0.39 -7.62 2.86
CA VAL A 187 -0.74 -7.51 1.94
C VAL A 187 -0.22 -7.84 0.55
N ALA A 188 -0.83 -8.83 -0.10
CA ALA A 188 -0.36 -9.31 -1.39
C ALA A 188 -1.49 -9.37 -2.43
N ASN A 189 -1.15 -9.21 -3.72
CA ASN A 189 -2.05 -9.41 -4.86
C ASN A 189 -3.40 -8.69 -4.71
N SER A 190 -3.38 -7.47 -4.14
CA SER A 190 -4.58 -6.78 -3.69
C SER A 190 -4.83 -5.49 -4.47
N TYR A 191 -6.10 -5.11 -4.61
CA TYR A 191 -6.56 -3.97 -5.40
C TYR A 191 -7.36 -3.01 -4.53
N PHE A 192 -7.00 -1.72 -4.56
CA PHE A 192 -7.65 -0.64 -3.81
C PHE A 192 -7.99 0.48 -4.79
N GLN A 193 -9.24 0.53 -5.23
CA GLN A 193 -9.62 1.45 -6.31
C GLN A 193 -10.91 2.21 -6.04
N ASP A 194 -11.03 3.40 -6.65
CA ASP A 194 -12.24 4.25 -6.62
C ASP A 194 -12.75 4.59 -5.21
N ASN A 195 -11.88 4.46 -4.18
CA ASN A 195 -12.25 4.81 -2.81
C ASN A 195 -12.33 6.35 -2.65
N LYS A 196 -13.24 6.82 -1.80
CA LYS A 196 -13.54 8.25 -1.63
C LYS A 196 -12.44 9.00 -0.87
N PHE A 197 -11.50 8.30 -0.29
CA PHE A 197 -10.32 8.87 0.33
C PHE A 197 -9.06 8.16 -0.21
N ASN A 198 -8.36 7.34 0.57
CA ASN A 198 -7.14 6.66 0.14
C ASN A 198 -7.43 5.22 -0.33
N GLY A 199 -6.56 4.67 -1.17
CA GLY A 199 -6.55 3.23 -1.43
C GLY A 199 -6.23 2.46 -0.17
N MET A 200 -5.11 2.81 0.50
CA MET A 200 -4.70 2.25 1.78
C MET A 200 -4.17 3.36 2.70
N THR A 201 -4.43 3.25 3.98
CA THR A 201 -3.87 4.10 5.03
C THR A 201 -3.17 3.24 6.07
N LEU A 202 -1.91 3.54 6.33
CA LEU A 202 -1.11 3.02 7.44
C LEU A 202 -0.96 4.16 8.44
N ALA A 203 -1.48 4.01 9.66
CA ALA A 203 -1.57 5.11 10.61
C ALA A 203 -1.00 4.76 11.98
N ASN A 204 0.01 5.49 12.41
CA ASN A 204 0.37 5.52 13.83
C ASN A 204 -0.72 6.31 14.56
N ALA A 205 -1.29 5.73 15.59
CA ALA A 205 -2.40 6.33 16.34
C ALA A 205 -2.58 5.64 17.69
N LYS A 206 -3.24 6.33 18.61
CA LYS A 206 -3.61 5.79 19.93
C LYS A 206 -2.42 5.29 20.76
N GLY A 207 -1.24 5.88 20.53
CA GLY A 207 -0.01 5.47 21.19
C GLY A 207 0.64 4.21 20.60
N GLY A 208 0.14 3.71 19.48
CA GLY A 208 0.64 2.53 18.78
C GLY A 208 1.33 2.87 17.46
N VAL A 209 2.11 1.92 16.95
CA VAL A 209 2.94 2.08 15.75
C VAL A 209 2.63 1.01 14.72
N VAL A 210 2.40 1.44 13.48
CA VAL A 210 2.37 0.54 12.32
C VAL A 210 3.79 0.34 11.83
N SER A 211 4.26 -0.91 11.74
CA SER A 211 5.63 -1.19 11.32
C SER A 211 5.81 -2.54 10.63
N THR A 212 6.96 -2.74 9.99
CA THR A 212 7.34 -4.00 9.33
C THR A 212 6.26 -4.48 8.36
N VAL A 213 5.89 -3.56 7.46
CA VAL A 213 4.82 -3.77 6.48
C VAL A 213 5.41 -4.23 5.15
N ASN A 214 4.89 -5.34 4.61
CA ASN A 214 5.25 -5.81 3.29
C ASN A 214 4.03 -5.75 2.36
N LEU A 215 4.10 -4.93 1.33
CA LEU A 215 3.10 -4.86 0.26
C LEU A 215 3.69 -5.49 -0.99
N THR A 216 3.05 -6.52 -1.53
CA THR A 216 3.56 -7.22 -2.70
C THR A 216 2.50 -7.28 -3.78
N ASN A 217 2.82 -6.77 -4.98
CA ASN A 217 1.90 -6.77 -6.11
C ASN A 217 0.54 -6.16 -5.76
N CYS A 218 0.55 -4.98 -5.12
CA CYS A 218 -0.65 -4.23 -4.76
C CYS A 218 -0.91 -3.10 -5.76
N PHE A 219 -2.19 -2.84 -6.02
CA PHE A 219 -2.66 -1.87 -7.02
C PHE A 219 -3.53 -0.80 -6.35
N PHE A 220 -3.17 0.46 -6.55
CA PHE A 220 -3.81 1.63 -5.94
C PHE A 220 -4.28 2.59 -7.02
N ASN A 221 -5.52 2.47 -7.46
CA ASN A 221 -5.99 3.15 -8.65
C ASN A 221 -7.18 4.06 -8.38
N GLN A 222 -7.18 5.25 -9.01
CA GLN A 222 -8.34 6.14 -9.10
C GLN A 222 -8.94 6.55 -7.74
N ASN A 223 -8.16 6.49 -6.66
CA ASN A 223 -8.64 6.93 -5.35
C ASN A 223 -8.79 8.46 -5.32
N ALA A 224 -9.82 8.93 -4.60
CA ALA A 224 -10.16 10.36 -4.56
C ALA A 224 -9.16 11.22 -3.78
N ASN A 225 -8.15 10.60 -3.16
CA ASN A 225 -7.03 11.28 -2.51
C ASN A 225 -5.72 10.60 -2.90
N ILE A 226 -5.18 9.70 -2.12
CA ILE A 226 -3.85 9.09 -2.25
C ILE A 226 -4.00 7.58 -2.51
N GLY A 227 -3.09 6.99 -3.29
CA GLY A 227 -3.04 5.54 -3.46
C GLY A 227 -2.73 4.84 -2.14
N MET A 228 -1.57 5.13 -1.53
CA MET A 228 -1.18 4.65 -0.21
C MET A 228 -0.62 5.79 0.64
N ALA A 229 -1.15 5.97 1.83
CA ALA A 229 -0.73 6.99 2.79
C ALA A 229 -0.14 6.35 4.06
N CYS A 230 1.05 6.79 4.45
CA CYS A 230 1.66 6.53 5.75
C CYS A 230 1.56 7.80 6.57
N VAL A 231 0.82 7.79 7.67
CA VAL A 231 0.47 8.98 8.45
C VAL A 231 0.68 8.77 9.95
N ASP A 232 0.84 9.87 10.67
CA ASP A 232 0.83 9.90 12.14
C ASP A 232 -0.37 10.74 12.58
N PHE A 233 -1.39 10.10 13.11
CA PHE A 233 -2.57 10.80 13.60
C PHE A 233 -2.37 11.46 14.97
N ASP A 234 -1.43 10.95 15.76
CA ASP A 234 -1.18 11.45 17.13
C ASP A 234 -0.04 12.47 17.18
N SER A 235 0.73 12.63 16.09
CA SER A 235 1.91 13.53 15.98
C SER A 235 2.98 13.28 17.05
N GLN A 236 3.03 12.10 17.65
CA GLN A 236 3.93 11.76 18.75
C GLN A 236 5.10 10.87 18.35
N TRP A 237 4.89 9.98 17.37
CA TRP A 237 5.83 8.90 17.08
C TRP A 237 6.42 8.96 15.65
N GLY A 238 5.98 9.93 14.86
CA GLY A 238 6.23 9.93 13.43
C GLY A 238 5.34 8.92 12.70
N GLY A 239 5.45 8.84 11.37
CA GLY A 239 4.67 7.91 10.58
C GLY A 239 5.13 6.45 10.71
N PRO A 240 4.42 5.52 10.05
CA PRO A 240 4.76 4.11 9.99
C PRO A 240 6.20 3.84 9.61
N THR A 241 6.81 2.83 10.21
CA THR A 241 8.20 2.48 10.00
C THR A 241 8.37 1.16 9.24
N ASP A 242 9.49 1.02 8.50
CA ASP A 242 9.86 -0.19 7.78
C ASP A 242 8.75 -0.68 6.82
N VAL A 243 8.30 0.24 5.95
CA VAL A 243 7.31 -0.04 4.92
C VAL A 243 8.00 -0.41 3.61
N ARG A 244 7.74 -1.61 3.12
CA ARG A 244 8.32 -2.16 1.90
C ARG A 244 7.26 -2.47 0.88
N VAL A 245 7.44 -1.97 -0.34
CA VAL A 245 6.53 -2.20 -1.46
C VAL A 245 7.29 -2.88 -2.60
N TYR A 246 6.80 -4.01 -3.04
CA TYR A 246 7.40 -4.82 -4.12
C TYR A 246 6.39 -5.06 -5.24
N GLY A 247 6.68 -4.57 -6.44
CA GLY A 247 5.78 -4.68 -7.57
C GLY A 247 4.46 -3.93 -7.40
N GLY A 248 3.55 -4.12 -8.34
CA GLY A 248 2.27 -3.44 -8.33
C GLY A 248 2.30 -2.07 -8.99
N TYR A 249 1.28 -1.27 -8.72
CA TYR A 249 1.02 -0.05 -9.47
C TYR A 249 0.22 0.96 -8.68
N ALA A 250 0.51 2.27 -8.86
CA ALA A 250 -0.33 3.36 -8.36
C ALA A 250 -0.67 4.32 -9.51
N ARG A 251 -1.98 4.42 -9.83
CA ARG A 251 -2.42 5.11 -11.02
C ARG A 251 -3.64 5.98 -10.79
N ASP A 252 -3.66 7.12 -11.48
CA ASP A 252 -4.83 7.99 -11.57
C ASP A 252 -5.39 8.44 -10.20
N ASN A 253 -4.59 8.44 -9.13
CA ASN A 253 -5.01 8.98 -7.86
C ASN A 253 -5.06 10.51 -7.92
N ARG A 254 -6.02 11.13 -7.20
CA ARG A 254 -6.22 12.56 -7.26
C ARG A 254 -5.01 13.37 -6.80
N ASN A 255 -4.39 12.90 -5.73
CA ASN A 255 -3.13 13.43 -5.21
C ASN A 255 -1.99 12.45 -5.50
N TYR A 256 -1.17 12.11 -4.54
CA TYR A 256 0.00 11.26 -4.73
C TYR A 256 -0.37 9.79 -5.00
N GLY A 257 0.49 9.07 -5.69
CA GLY A 257 0.47 7.61 -5.68
C GLY A 257 0.76 7.09 -4.29
N PHE A 258 1.90 7.50 -3.71
CA PHE A 258 2.26 7.19 -2.33
C PHE A 258 2.64 8.46 -1.54
N TRP A 259 2.27 8.47 -0.27
CA TRP A 259 2.61 9.55 0.65
C TRP A 259 3.14 9.00 1.98
N TYR A 260 4.38 9.32 2.29
CA TYR A 260 5.05 8.96 3.53
C TYR A 260 5.24 10.21 4.38
N ASN A 261 4.34 10.42 5.34
CA ASN A 261 4.33 11.60 6.18
C ASN A 261 5.09 11.35 7.49
N ASN A 262 6.11 12.18 7.72
CA ASN A 262 6.78 12.39 9.00
C ASN A 262 7.25 11.12 9.73
N GLY A 263 7.92 10.23 9.04
CA GLY A 263 8.44 9.00 9.62
C GLY A 263 9.89 9.09 10.04
N THR A 264 10.23 8.47 11.17
CA THR A 264 11.63 8.19 11.56
C THR A 264 12.17 6.91 10.91
N GLY A 265 11.32 6.19 10.21
CA GLY A 265 11.61 4.90 9.60
C GLY A 265 12.20 4.98 8.19
N GLN A 266 12.39 3.81 7.63
CA GLN A 266 12.83 3.62 6.25
C GLN A 266 11.66 3.12 5.41
N ALA A 267 11.56 3.64 4.19
CA ALA A 267 10.67 3.11 3.18
C ALA A 267 11.47 2.54 2.00
N ALA A 268 11.04 1.41 1.49
CA ALA A 268 11.64 0.78 0.32
C ALA A 268 10.57 0.47 -0.73
N ILE A 269 10.79 0.93 -1.96
CA ILE A 269 9.88 0.73 -3.10
C ILE A 269 10.66 0.06 -4.22
N HIS A 270 10.24 -1.11 -4.64
CA HIS A 270 10.93 -1.88 -5.67
C HIS A 270 9.98 -2.28 -6.79
N GLN A 271 10.35 -2.02 -8.03
CA GLN A 271 9.63 -2.45 -9.23
C GLN A 271 8.16 -2.00 -9.28
N VAL A 272 7.87 -0.81 -8.77
CA VAL A 272 6.52 -0.23 -8.77
C VAL A 272 6.36 0.71 -9.96
N GLY A 273 5.24 0.56 -10.67
CA GLY A 273 4.81 1.50 -11.70
C GLY A 273 3.95 2.62 -11.12
N PHE A 274 4.15 3.83 -11.61
CA PHE A 274 3.34 5.00 -11.25
C PHE A 274 2.84 5.66 -12.52
N GLU A 275 1.54 5.95 -12.62
CA GLU A 275 0.97 6.60 -13.79
C GLU A 275 -0.08 7.64 -13.41
N ASN A 276 0.01 8.82 -14.02
CA ASN A 276 -1.01 9.87 -13.98
C ASN A 276 -1.53 10.23 -12.57
N ASN A 277 -0.73 10.09 -11.52
CA ASN A 277 -1.12 10.58 -10.20
C ASN A 277 -1.13 12.12 -10.17
N CYS A 278 -1.63 12.71 -9.13
CA CYS A 278 -1.86 14.14 -9.00
C CYS A 278 -2.85 14.68 -10.03
N ARG A 279 -3.91 13.95 -10.33
CA ARG A 279 -4.95 14.39 -11.28
C ARG A 279 -5.64 15.70 -10.88
N GLY A 280 -5.52 16.10 -9.62
CA GLY A 280 -6.01 17.38 -9.12
C GLY A 280 -5.12 18.58 -9.48
N LEU A 281 -3.92 18.33 -10.03
CA LEU A 281 -2.95 19.37 -10.41
C LEU A 281 -2.82 19.48 -11.93
N SER A 282 -2.40 20.64 -12.38
CA SER A 282 -2.07 20.86 -13.81
C SER A 282 -0.77 20.14 -14.19
N PRO A 283 -0.59 19.71 -15.44
CA PRO A 283 0.69 19.19 -15.93
C PRO A 283 1.81 20.21 -15.71
N GLY A 284 2.92 19.76 -15.12
CA GLY A 284 4.04 20.62 -14.79
C GLY A 284 3.94 21.36 -13.45
N ASP A 285 2.91 21.14 -12.68
CA ASP A 285 2.79 21.73 -11.34
C ASP A 285 3.99 21.35 -10.48
N PRO A 286 4.68 22.32 -9.86
CA PRO A 286 5.85 22.04 -9.04
C PRO A 286 5.54 21.25 -7.76
N ASN A 287 4.27 21.12 -7.39
CA ASN A 287 3.85 20.34 -6.23
C ASN A 287 3.50 18.89 -6.58
N GLY A 288 3.44 18.54 -7.85
CA GLY A 288 3.05 17.22 -8.30
C GLY A 288 4.18 16.20 -8.22
N ALA A 289 3.94 15.06 -7.54
CA ALA A 289 4.84 13.92 -7.52
C ALA A 289 4.07 12.60 -7.47
N HIS A 290 4.65 11.53 -7.97
CA HIS A 290 4.09 10.19 -7.79
C HIS A 290 4.27 9.71 -6.35
N VAL A 291 5.43 9.97 -5.77
CA VAL A 291 5.75 9.67 -4.36
C VAL A 291 6.14 10.96 -3.65
N PHE A 292 5.50 11.22 -2.53
CA PHE A 292 5.87 12.32 -1.64
C PHE A 292 6.34 11.76 -0.29
N ALA A 293 7.52 12.18 0.20
CA ALA A 293 8.10 11.55 1.38
C ALA A 293 8.85 12.53 2.31
N TYR A 294 8.73 12.28 3.62
CA TYR A 294 9.50 12.89 4.70
C TYR A 294 10.45 11.90 5.38
N VAL A 295 10.80 10.82 4.73
CA VAL A 295 11.56 9.70 5.31
C VAL A 295 12.78 9.35 4.47
N SER A 296 13.69 8.55 5.04
CA SER A 296 14.70 7.84 4.24
C SER A 296 14.01 6.93 3.23
N MET A 297 14.39 7.05 1.96
CA MET A 297 13.72 6.36 0.87
C MET A 297 14.72 5.58 0.02
N LYS A 298 14.39 4.31 -0.24
CA LYS A 298 15.08 3.51 -1.25
C LYS A 298 14.10 3.13 -2.35
N MET A 299 14.35 3.59 -3.57
CA MET A 299 13.56 3.20 -4.74
C MET A 299 14.46 2.46 -5.72
N ARG A 300 13.99 1.31 -6.19
CA ARG A 300 14.72 0.49 -7.16
C ARG A 300 13.83 0.05 -8.30
N ASP A 301 14.31 0.20 -9.53
CA ASP A 301 13.61 -0.22 -10.75
C ASP A 301 12.17 0.32 -10.83
N CYS A 302 11.93 1.51 -10.29
CA CYS A 302 10.62 2.14 -10.31
C CYS A 302 10.47 3.03 -11.56
N ALA A 303 9.27 3.02 -12.13
CA ALA A 303 8.96 3.82 -13.30
C ALA A 303 7.77 4.74 -13.05
N GLY A 304 7.96 6.04 -13.22
CA GLY A 304 6.90 7.03 -13.29
C GLY A 304 6.57 7.37 -14.74
N TYR A 305 5.30 7.56 -15.03
CA TYR A 305 4.83 8.06 -16.31
C TYR A 305 3.63 8.99 -16.13
N ASN A 306 3.63 10.11 -16.82
CA ASN A 306 2.53 11.04 -16.74
C ASN A 306 2.10 11.52 -18.12
N GLN A 307 0.87 11.21 -18.52
CA GLN A 307 0.29 11.62 -19.79
C GLN A 307 -0.57 12.87 -19.66
N GLY A 308 -1.30 13.03 -18.57
CA GLY A 308 -2.25 14.14 -18.38
C GLY A 308 -2.49 14.51 -16.91
N GLY A 309 -1.85 13.85 -15.96
CA GLY A 309 -1.88 14.21 -14.55
C GLY A 309 -0.80 15.22 -14.16
N GLY A 310 -0.87 15.76 -12.96
CA GLY A 310 0.04 16.80 -12.47
C GLY A 310 1.35 16.30 -11.85
N ALA A 311 1.62 14.97 -11.83
CA ALA A 311 2.84 14.44 -11.22
C ALA A 311 4.08 14.80 -12.05
N THR A 312 4.76 15.87 -11.69
CA THR A 312 5.98 16.37 -12.32
C THR A 312 7.20 15.52 -11.96
N TYR A 313 7.25 14.98 -10.75
CA TYR A 313 8.36 14.20 -10.19
C TYR A 313 7.97 12.76 -9.95
N LEU A 314 8.93 11.83 -10.08
CA LEU A 314 8.75 10.48 -9.51
C LEU A 314 8.77 10.54 -7.99
N LEU A 315 9.75 11.23 -7.40
CA LEU A 315 9.89 11.41 -5.96
C LEU A 315 10.05 12.90 -5.61
N ARG A 316 9.31 13.34 -4.61
CA ARG A 316 9.45 14.66 -4.01
C ARG A 316 9.43 14.55 -2.48
N GLY A 317 10.14 15.45 -1.79
CA GLY A 317 10.01 15.48 -0.35
C GLY A 317 11.10 16.22 0.40
N TRP A 318 11.07 16.04 1.72
CA TRP A 318 12.00 16.59 2.69
C TRP A 318 12.80 15.43 3.30
N PHE A 319 14.07 15.34 2.97
CA PHE A 319 14.89 14.20 3.36
C PHE A 319 15.95 14.64 4.36
N ASN A 320 15.87 14.15 5.57
CA ASN A 320 16.88 14.28 6.62
C ASN A 320 17.79 13.05 6.71
N ALA A 321 17.64 12.10 5.83
CA ALA A 321 18.33 10.82 5.79
C ALA A 321 18.61 10.41 4.33
N PRO A 322 19.48 9.40 4.07
CA PRO A 322 19.84 9.01 2.72
C PRO A 322 18.65 8.62 1.83
N VAL A 323 18.67 9.10 0.60
CA VAL A 323 17.76 8.68 -0.48
C VAL A 323 18.59 7.93 -1.52
N VAL A 324 18.11 6.75 -1.90
CA VAL A 324 18.74 5.93 -2.94
C VAL A 324 17.76 5.71 -4.08
N LEU A 325 18.14 6.10 -5.30
CA LEU A 325 17.40 5.83 -6.52
C LEU A 325 18.28 4.95 -7.43
N ASP A 326 17.86 3.72 -7.67
CA ASP A 326 18.58 2.74 -8.47
C ASP A 326 17.70 2.24 -9.62
N GLY A 327 18.12 2.39 -10.86
CA GLY A 327 17.38 2.01 -12.06
C GLY A 327 16.03 2.72 -12.25
N CYS A 328 15.81 3.87 -11.59
CA CYS A 328 14.53 4.56 -11.62
C CYS A 328 14.39 5.48 -12.85
N THR A 329 13.18 5.60 -13.36
CA THR A 329 12.87 6.43 -14.53
C THR A 329 11.63 7.28 -14.33
N GLN A 330 11.61 8.48 -14.93
CA GLN A 330 10.42 9.32 -15.04
C GLN A 330 10.21 9.70 -16.50
N GLY A 331 9.12 9.21 -17.07
CA GLY A 331 8.67 9.55 -18.43
C GLY A 331 7.59 10.64 -18.42
N ALA A 332 7.42 11.27 -19.58
CA ALA A 332 6.36 12.24 -19.79
C ALA A 332 5.63 11.98 -21.11
N GLY A 333 4.30 12.11 -21.08
CA GLY A 333 3.50 12.24 -22.30
C GLY A 333 3.64 13.62 -22.94
N ALA A 334 3.00 13.82 -24.08
CA ALA A 334 3.16 15.03 -24.89
C ALA A 334 2.89 16.35 -24.11
N ALA A 335 1.87 16.35 -23.23
CA ALA A 335 1.54 17.53 -22.44
C ALA A 335 2.64 17.91 -21.43
N MET A 336 3.24 16.94 -20.78
CA MET A 336 4.36 17.13 -19.83
C MET A 336 5.66 17.42 -20.56
N ALA A 337 5.90 16.76 -21.68
CA ALA A 337 7.08 17.01 -22.51
C ALA A 337 7.11 18.46 -23.02
N ALA A 338 5.96 19.04 -23.38
CA ALA A 338 5.84 20.42 -23.80
C ALA A 338 6.23 21.43 -22.70
N THR A 339 6.03 21.09 -21.43
CA THR A 339 6.44 21.96 -20.30
C THR A 339 7.90 21.80 -19.92
N GLY A 340 8.58 20.74 -20.39
CA GLY A 340 9.95 20.41 -20.00
C GLY A 340 10.10 20.06 -18.50
N ALA A 341 8.98 19.81 -17.81
CA ALA A 341 8.93 19.76 -16.35
C ALA A 341 9.12 18.36 -15.76
N SER A 342 9.14 17.29 -16.58
CA SER A 342 9.32 15.93 -16.06
C SER A 342 10.72 15.75 -15.45
N ARG A 343 10.77 15.37 -14.17
CA ARG A 343 12.02 15.17 -13.40
C ARG A 343 11.94 13.91 -12.55
N LEU A 344 13.10 13.33 -12.28
CA LEU A 344 13.16 12.15 -11.40
C LEU A 344 12.87 12.52 -9.94
N MET A 345 13.44 13.60 -9.44
CA MET A 345 13.31 13.97 -8.03
C MET A 345 13.28 15.48 -7.80
N HIS A 346 12.57 15.89 -6.75
CA HIS A 346 12.64 17.24 -6.16
C HIS A 346 12.85 17.18 -4.65
N ILE A 347 13.73 18.04 -4.14
CA ILE A 347 14.01 18.16 -2.72
C ILE A 347 13.50 19.50 -2.22
N ASP A 348 12.53 19.47 -1.30
CA ASP A 348 11.83 20.65 -0.78
C ASP A 348 12.51 21.34 0.39
N GLY A 349 13.46 20.70 1.07
CA GLY A 349 13.98 21.22 2.34
C GLY A 349 15.43 20.90 2.65
N THR A 350 15.96 21.58 3.64
CA THR A 350 17.36 21.85 3.97
C THR A 350 17.91 21.03 5.12
N GLN A 351 17.57 19.82 5.32
CA GLN A 351 18.27 19.04 6.34
C GLN A 351 19.18 18.01 5.70
N GLY A 352 20.37 18.47 5.29
CA GLY A 352 21.54 17.72 4.86
C GLY A 352 21.34 16.22 4.58
N GLY A 353 20.76 15.87 3.44
CA GLY A 353 20.58 14.49 3.03
C GLY A 353 21.59 14.07 1.97
N ASN A 354 21.97 12.80 1.95
CA ASN A 354 22.74 12.21 0.88
C ASN A 354 21.80 11.60 -0.14
N VAL A 355 22.01 11.92 -1.42
CA VAL A 355 21.28 11.30 -2.52
C VAL A 355 22.24 10.44 -3.33
N LEU A 356 21.95 9.16 -3.46
CA LEU A 356 22.67 8.24 -4.33
C LEU A 356 21.76 7.85 -5.49
N MET A 357 22.21 8.09 -6.72
CA MET A 357 21.52 7.69 -7.95
C MET A 357 22.41 6.76 -8.75
N THR A 358 21.90 5.59 -9.11
CA THR A 358 22.59 4.62 -9.98
C THR A 358 21.69 4.20 -11.12
N GLY A 359 22.21 4.17 -12.35
CA GLY A 359 21.50 3.71 -13.54
C GLY A 359 20.15 4.38 -13.80
N SER A 360 19.86 5.51 -13.14
CA SER A 360 18.56 6.19 -13.19
C SER A 360 18.51 7.21 -14.33
N ASN A 361 17.34 7.40 -14.94
CA ASN A 361 17.13 8.32 -16.02
C ASN A 361 16.21 9.48 -15.59
N GLY A 362 16.72 10.70 -15.66
CA GLY A 362 16.00 11.93 -15.34
C GLY A 362 16.82 12.87 -14.44
N GLY A 363 16.51 14.15 -14.49
CA GLY A 363 17.14 15.17 -13.66
C GLY A 363 16.53 15.28 -12.28
N PHE A 364 17.20 15.93 -11.36
CA PHE A 364 16.61 16.36 -10.11
C PHE A 364 16.70 17.87 -9.92
N THR A 365 15.82 18.41 -9.08
CA THR A 365 15.78 19.80 -8.68
C THR A 365 15.78 19.92 -7.18
N THR A 366 16.26 21.04 -6.66
CA THR A 366 16.24 21.35 -5.22
C THR A 366 15.64 22.72 -5.01
N GLN A 367 15.02 22.92 -3.86
CA GLN A 367 14.69 24.26 -3.40
C GLN A 367 15.98 25.03 -3.05
N ALA A 368 15.96 26.35 -3.22
CA ALA A 368 17.11 27.20 -2.85
C ALA A 368 17.47 27.04 -1.37
N GLY A 369 18.74 26.89 -1.07
CA GLY A 369 19.25 26.72 0.30
C GLY A 369 19.27 25.28 0.81
N CYS A 370 18.97 24.27 -0.01
CA CYS A 370 19.12 22.87 0.36
C CYS A 370 20.60 22.45 0.35
N GLY A 371 21.14 22.07 1.49
CA GLY A 371 22.46 21.43 1.59
C GLY A 371 22.35 19.93 1.30
N VAL A 372 22.55 19.52 0.04
CA VAL A 372 22.44 18.11 -0.36
C VAL A 372 23.76 17.65 -0.96
N THR A 373 24.29 16.55 -0.44
CA THR A 373 25.37 15.80 -1.10
C THR A 373 24.78 14.74 -1.99
N TRP A 374 25.17 14.69 -3.26
CA TRP A 374 24.67 13.69 -4.17
C TRP A 374 25.76 13.00 -4.96
N GLN A 375 25.53 11.74 -5.30
CA GLN A 375 26.38 10.92 -6.15
C GLN A 375 25.53 10.32 -7.26
N ALA A 376 26.00 10.40 -8.49
CA ALA A 376 25.35 9.79 -9.65
C ALA A 376 26.33 8.91 -10.39
N GLN A 377 25.94 7.66 -10.67
CA GLN A 377 26.73 6.70 -11.44
C GLN A 377 25.87 6.07 -12.53
N GLY A 378 26.33 6.13 -13.77
CA GLY A 378 25.60 5.59 -14.90
C GLY A 378 24.23 6.22 -15.15
N CYS A 379 24.01 7.45 -14.71
CA CYS A 379 22.75 8.16 -14.89
C CYS A 379 22.75 8.95 -16.18
N THR A 380 21.59 8.95 -16.88
CA THR A 380 21.35 9.77 -18.05
C THR A 380 20.28 10.83 -17.75
N GLY A 381 20.44 12.02 -18.30
CA GLY A 381 19.49 13.12 -18.13
C GLY A 381 20.17 14.45 -17.78
N PRO A 382 19.42 15.54 -17.73
CA PRO A 382 19.97 16.87 -17.48
C PRO A 382 20.63 16.95 -16.10
N SER A 383 21.72 17.71 -16.03
CA SER A 383 22.36 18.07 -14.76
C SER A 383 21.36 18.73 -13.82
N PRO A 384 21.60 18.67 -12.50
CA PRO A 384 20.71 19.31 -11.54
C PRO A 384 20.57 20.82 -11.82
N VAL A 385 19.32 21.31 -11.66
CA VAL A 385 18.97 22.71 -11.84
C VAL A 385 18.64 23.29 -10.47
N GLY A 386 19.37 24.32 -10.05
CA GLY A 386 19.17 25.01 -8.78
C GLY A 386 20.50 25.55 -8.20
N ASN A 387 20.44 26.44 -7.21
CA ASN A 387 21.60 26.88 -6.42
C ASN A 387 22.02 25.74 -5.50
N LEU A 388 23.07 25.03 -5.86
CA LEU A 388 23.56 23.88 -5.13
C LEU A 388 24.90 24.21 -4.46
N ASP A 389 24.94 24.21 -3.15
CA ASP A 389 26.14 23.84 -2.42
C ASP A 389 26.29 22.32 -2.49
N VAL A 390 26.69 21.82 -3.68
CA VAL A 390 26.74 20.38 -3.93
C VAL A 390 28.15 19.94 -4.21
N THR A 391 28.65 19.07 -3.36
CA THR A 391 29.86 18.29 -3.68
C THR A 391 29.46 17.21 -4.68
N ARG A 392 29.77 17.43 -5.96
CA ARG A 392 29.51 16.46 -7.03
C ARG A 392 30.64 15.46 -7.12
N THR A 393 30.37 14.19 -6.91
CA THR A 393 31.26 13.10 -7.33
C THR A 393 30.60 12.35 -8.49
N VAL A 394 31.05 12.60 -9.70
CA VAL A 394 30.64 11.83 -10.87
C VAL A 394 31.72 10.78 -11.11
N SER A 395 31.44 9.53 -10.82
CA SER A 395 32.24 8.38 -11.25
C SER A 395 31.48 7.65 -12.35
N GLY A 396 31.89 7.81 -13.59
CA GLY A 396 31.32 7.08 -14.71
C GLY A 396 31.84 7.64 -16.01
N THR A 397 32.31 6.77 -16.89
CA THR A 397 32.67 7.10 -18.26
C THR A 397 31.43 7.54 -19.04
N ALA A 398 31.57 8.64 -19.75
CA ALA A 398 30.62 9.18 -20.73
C ALA A 398 30.20 8.12 -21.77
#